data_72ad5dbb94f68e872ca7a7055449d919
#
_entry.id   72ad5dbb94f68e872ca7a7055449d919
#
_cell.length_a   1.000
_cell.length_b   1.000
_cell.length_c   1.000
_cell.angle_alpha   90.00
_cell.angle_beta   90.00
_cell.angle_gamma   90.00
#
_symmetry.space_group_name_H-M   'P 1'
#
loop_
_entity.id
_entity.type
_entity.pdbx_description
1 polymer ?
#
loop_
_entity_poly.entity_id
_entity_poly.type
_entity_poly.pdbx_seq_one_letter_code
_entity_poly.pdbx_strand_id
1 'polypeptide(L)'
;MNQLEKAQQLATKAHENQTRKNSSEPYIEHPKRVAMLLKEAGFPEEVVIAGYLHDVVEDTPITIEDISEQFGEKVAEIVAYHTEDKTLSWEERKQHTINAFKTAPYHVQALIIADKLDNLQSVVEQYNQMGDKVWDAFKRGKEQQAWYNCSIAKEIPQLENPPLYFERYKQLV
;
A
#
# COMPACT_ATOMS: atom_id res chain seq x y z
N MET A 1 -5.30 -15.27 -20.99
CA MET A 1 -5.34 -14.56 -19.70
C MET A 1 -4.80 -13.15 -19.88
N ASN A 2 -5.56 -12.16 -19.45
CA ASN A 2 -5.13 -10.77 -19.59
C ASN A 2 -4.12 -10.40 -18.47
N GLN A 3 -3.52 -9.21 -18.58
CA GLN A 3 -2.48 -8.76 -17.65
C GLN A 3 -3.01 -8.63 -16.22
N LEU A 4 -4.24 -8.16 -16.06
CA LEU A 4 -4.85 -8.00 -14.74
C LEU A 4 -5.04 -9.37 -14.06
N GLU A 5 -5.54 -10.36 -14.80
CA GLU A 5 -5.69 -11.72 -14.27
C GLU A 5 -4.34 -12.34 -13.88
N LYS A 6 -3.31 -12.11 -14.69
CA LYS A 6 -1.94 -12.55 -14.37
C LYS A 6 -1.44 -11.92 -13.07
N ALA A 7 -1.69 -10.62 -12.88
CA ALA A 7 -1.29 -9.92 -11.67
C ALA A 7 -2.00 -10.47 -10.43
N GLN A 8 -3.31 -10.72 -10.55
CA GLN A 8 -4.09 -11.32 -9.47
C GLN A 8 -3.55 -12.69 -9.08
N GLN A 9 -3.27 -13.54 -10.06
CA GLN A 9 -2.75 -14.88 -9.82
C GLN A 9 -1.35 -14.84 -9.22
N LEU A 10 -0.49 -13.98 -9.73
CA LEU A 10 0.88 -13.83 -9.21
C LEU A 10 0.85 -13.38 -7.76
N ALA A 11 0.07 -12.35 -7.44
CA ALA A 11 -0.05 -11.84 -6.09
C ALA A 11 -0.64 -12.89 -5.13
N THR A 12 -1.68 -13.61 -5.57
CA THR A 12 -2.31 -14.66 -4.77
C THR A 12 -1.31 -15.76 -4.41
N LYS A 13 -0.52 -16.19 -5.40
CA LYS A 13 0.49 -17.21 -5.17
C LYS A 13 1.64 -16.70 -4.32
N ALA A 14 2.09 -15.47 -4.57
CA ALA A 14 3.22 -14.87 -3.85
C ALA A 14 2.92 -14.69 -2.36
N HIS A 15 1.69 -14.33 -2.02
CA HIS A 15 1.26 -14.11 -0.63
C HIS A 15 0.60 -15.35 0.00
N GLU A 16 0.69 -16.49 -0.66
CA GLU A 16 0.18 -17.74 -0.12
C GLU A 16 0.81 -18.03 1.26
N ASN A 17 -0.04 -18.44 2.22
CA ASN A 17 0.35 -18.70 3.62
C ASN A 17 0.75 -17.48 4.45
N GLN A 18 0.57 -16.26 3.92
CA GLN A 18 0.75 -15.03 4.68
C GLN A 18 -0.60 -14.52 5.19
N THR A 19 -0.59 -13.97 6.41
CA THR A 19 -1.79 -13.36 7.01
C THR A 19 -1.53 -11.91 7.39
N ARG A 20 -2.61 -11.14 7.54
CA ARG A 20 -2.56 -9.76 8.02
C ARG A 20 -2.21 -9.75 9.52
N LYS A 21 -1.57 -8.66 9.98
CA LYS A 21 -1.26 -8.45 11.40
C LYS A 21 -2.55 -8.46 12.22
N ASN A 22 -2.48 -9.07 13.41
CA ASN A 22 -3.60 -9.18 14.36
C ASN A 22 -4.84 -9.89 13.77
N SER A 23 -4.66 -10.72 12.76
CA SER A 23 -5.77 -11.32 12.03
C SER A 23 -5.40 -12.67 11.46
N SER A 24 -6.40 -13.50 11.19
CA SER A 24 -6.26 -14.72 10.40
C SER A 24 -6.59 -14.48 8.92
N GLU A 25 -6.92 -13.24 8.55
CA GLU A 25 -7.24 -12.88 7.17
C GLU A 25 -6.05 -13.16 6.25
N PRO A 26 -6.26 -13.86 5.11
CA PRO A 26 -5.19 -14.06 4.13
C PRO A 26 -4.63 -12.71 3.65
N TYR A 27 -3.31 -12.62 3.54
CA TYR A 27 -2.66 -11.35 3.18
C TYR A 27 -3.13 -10.79 1.84
N ILE A 28 -3.46 -11.66 0.88
CA ILE A 28 -3.90 -11.24 -0.46
C ILE A 28 -5.13 -10.31 -0.42
N GLU A 29 -5.94 -10.35 0.62
CA GLU A 29 -7.12 -9.49 0.73
C GLU A 29 -6.73 -8.00 0.76
N HIS A 30 -5.57 -7.66 1.31
CA HIS A 30 -5.07 -6.29 1.32
C HIS A 30 -4.76 -5.78 -0.10
N PRO A 31 -3.89 -6.39 -0.90
CA PRO A 31 -3.67 -5.91 -2.26
C PRO A 31 -4.92 -5.96 -3.14
N LYS A 32 -5.85 -6.89 -2.90
CA LYS A 32 -7.15 -6.87 -3.58
C LYS A 32 -7.95 -5.61 -3.28
N ARG A 33 -8.05 -5.23 -2.01
CA ARG A 33 -8.78 -4.02 -1.62
C ARG A 33 -8.11 -2.76 -2.17
N VAL A 34 -6.78 -2.70 -2.14
CA VAL A 34 -6.00 -1.59 -2.71
C VAL A 34 -6.29 -1.46 -4.22
N ALA A 35 -6.20 -2.56 -4.95
CA ALA A 35 -6.49 -2.57 -6.38
C ALA A 35 -7.94 -2.16 -6.69
N MET A 36 -8.89 -2.59 -5.85
CA MET A 36 -10.30 -2.23 -6.02
C MET A 36 -10.53 -0.73 -5.81
N LEU A 37 -9.89 -0.11 -4.82
CA LEU A 37 -9.95 1.34 -4.61
C LEU A 37 -9.49 2.09 -5.85
N LEU A 38 -8.39 1.66 -6.44
CA LEU A 38 -7.84 2.27 -7.66
C LEU A 38 -8.76 2.08 -8.85
N LYS A 39 -9.31 0.89 -9.01
CA LYS A 39 -10.24 0.58 -10.10
C LYS A 39 -11.52 1.41 -10.00
N GLU A 40 -12.12 1.47 -8.83
CA GLU A 40 -13.35 2.24 -8.58
C GLU A 40 -13.14 3.74 -8.79
N ALA A 41 -11.93 4.23 -8.50
CA ALA A 41 -11.59 5.63 -8.74
C ALA A 41 -11.29 5.95 -10.22
N GLY A 42 -11.28 4.93 -11.09
CA GLY A 42 -11.09 5.12 -12.54
C GLY A 42 -9.64 5.21 -12.99
N PHE A 43 -8.68 4.77 -12.18
CA PHE A 43 -7.28 4.76 -12.58
C PHE A 43 -7.01 3.75 -13.70
N PRO A 44 -5.97 3.98 -14.54
CA PRO A 44 -5.62 3.05 -15.61
C PRO A 44 -5.31 1.64 -15.12
N GLU A 45 -5.47 0.64 -15.98
CA GLU A 45 -5.23 -0.76 -15.65
C GLU A 45 -3.83 -1.00 -15.06
N GLU A 46 -2.81 -0.29 -15.57
CA GLU A 46 -1.43 -0.40 -15.08
C GLU A 46 -1.30 -0.04 -13.59
N VAL A 47 -2.06 0.95 -13.15
CA VAL A 47 -2.08 1.38 -11.75
C VAL A 47 -2.78 0.31 -10.89
N VAL A 48 -3.89 -0.25 -11.39
CA VAL A 48 -4.62 -1.33 -10.70
C VAL A 48 -3.72 -2.58 -10.57
N ILE A 49 -3.01 -2.93 -11.63
CA ILE A 49 -2.05 -4.03 -11.63
C ILE A 49 -0.96 -3.79 -10.57
N ALA A 50 -0.41 -2.57 -10.54
CA ALA A 50 0.57 -2.20 -9.51
C ALA A 50 -0.01 -2.32 -8.10
N GLY A 51 -1.30 -2.03 -7.93
CA GLY A 51 -2.01 -2.24 -6.66
C GLY A 51 -1.97 -3.69 -6.19
N TYR A 52 -2.20 -4.64 -7.09
CA TYR A 52 -2.07 -6.06 -6.76
C TYR A 52 -0.65 -6.46 -6.41
N LEU A 53 0.36 -5.83 -7.04
CA LEU A 53 1.75 -6.26 -6.97
C LEU A 53 2.61 -5.44 -6.00
N HIS A 54 2.05 -4.41 -5.35
CA HIS A 54 2.87 -3.42 -4.63
C HIS A 54 3.70 -4.01 -3.47
N ASP A 55 3.25 -5.09 -2.83
CA ASP A 55 3.97 -5.73 -1.73
C ASP A 55 4.74 -6.99 -2.15
N VAL A 56 4.60 -7.41 -3.41
CA VAL A 56 5.17 -8.69 -3.86
C VAL A 56 6.69 -8.70 -3.79
N VAL A 57 7.33 -7.63 -4.23
CA VAL A 57 8.80 -7.53 -4.24
C VAL A 57 9.37 -7.52 -2.83
N GLU A 58 8.72 -6.80 -1.92
CA GLU A 58 9.20 -6.66 -0.54
C GLU A 58 9.03 -7.94 0.27
N ASP A 59 7.93 -8.65 0.07
CA ASP A 59 7.53 -9.77 0.92
C ASP A 59 7.81 -11.14 0.32
N THR A 60 8.33 -11.22 -0.91
CA THR A 60 8.59 -12.48 -1.61
C THR A 60 9.90 -12.41 -2.39
N PRO A 61 10.40 -13.53 -2.95
CA PRO A 61 11.61 -13.52 -3.78
C PRO A 61 11.48 -12.88 -5.16
N ILE A 62 10.27 -12.48 -5.56
CA ILE A 62 10.04 -11.85 -6.87
C ILE A 62 10.73 -10.48 -6.91
N THR A 63 11.45 -10.21 -8.00
CA THR A 63 12.23 -8.97 -8.16
C THR A 63 11.49 -7.93 -9.01
N ILE A 64 11.96 -6.67 -8.96
CA ILE A 64 11.45 -5.60 -9.82
C ILE A 64 11.66 -5.96 -11.30
N GLU A 65 12.77 -6.61 -11.61
CA GLU A 65 13.08 -7.08 -12.98
C GLU A 65 12.03 -8.09 -13.46
N ASP A 66 11.61 -9.02 -12.58
CA ASP A 66 10.55 -9.97 -12.89
C ASP A 66 9.23 -9.25 -13.20
N ILE A 67 8.90 -8.22 -12.43
CA ILE A 67 7.70 -7.41 -12.65
C ILE A 67 7.80 -6.68 -14.00
N SER A 68 8.95 -6.09 -14.29
CA SER A 68 9.16 -5.38 -15.56
C SER A 68 9.00 -6.30 -16.76
N GLU A 69 9.56 -7.50 -16.70
CA GLU A 69 9.46 -8.48 -17.79
C GLU A 69 8.03 -8.95 -18.04
N GLN A 70 7.26 -9.14 -16.98
CA GLN A 70 5.89 -9.69 -17.09
C GLN A 70 4.82 -8.62 -17.32
N PHE A 71 4.99 -7.42 -16.77
CA PHE A 71 3.95 -6.39 -16.73
C PHE A 71 4.37 -5.04 -17.32
N GLY A 72 5.64 -4.89 -17.70
CA GLY A 72 6.17 -3.67 -18.31
C GLY A 72 6.82 -2.72 -17.31
N GLU A 73 7.58 -1.78 -17.85
CA GLU A 73 8.39 -0.84 -17.06
C GLU A 73 7.55 0.08 -16.20
N LYS A 74 6.37 0.50 -16.68
CA LYS A 74 5.53 1.43 -15.93
C LYS A 74 4.99 0.81 -14.63
N VAL A 75 4.53 -0.44 -14.71
CA VAL A 75 4.10 -1.17 -13.50
C VAL A 75 5.27 -1.34 -12.55
N ALA A 76 6.43 -1.76 -13.06
CA ALA A 76 7.64 -1.95 -12.26
C ALA A 76 8.08 -0.66 -11.57
N GLU A 77 8.02 0.47 -12.25
CA GLU A 77 8.35 1.79 -11.69
C GLU A 77 7.44 2.14 -10.52
N ILE A 78 6.12 1.96 -10.70
CA ILE A 78 5.15 2.24 -9.62
C ILE A 78 5.41 1.33 -8.42
N VAL A 79 5.62 0.03 -8.65
CA VAL A 79 5.90 -0.94 -7.59
C VAL A 79 7.20 -0.59 -6.85
N ALA A 80 8.22 -0.14 -7.58
CA ALA A 80 9.52 0.22 -6.99
C ALA A 80 9.40 1.32 -5.93
N TYR A 81 8.49 2.28 -6.09
CA TYR A 81 8.25 3.31 -5.07
C TYR A 81 7.77 2.73 -3.74
N HIS A 82 7.20 1.53 -3.73
CA HIS A 82 6.69 0.87 -2.52
C HIS A 82 7.70 -0.08 -1.88
N THR A 83 8.86 -0.28 -2.51
CA THR A 83 9.88 -1.18 -1.99
C THR A 83 10.79 -0.42 -1.04
N GLU A 84 10.73 -0.77 0.25
CA GLU A 84 11.53 -0.12 1.28
C GLU A 84 12.90 -0.79 1.41
N ASP A 85 13.93 0.00 1.78
CA ASP A 85 15.26 -0.51 2.11
C ASP A 85 15.24 -1.01 3.57
N LYS A 86 15.16 -2.31 3.75
CA LYS A 86 15.04 -2.94 5.07
C LYS A 86 16.33 -2.85 5.89
N THR A 87 17.44 -2.38 5.31
CA THR A 87 18.68 -2.13 6.07
C THR A 87 18.59 -0.87 6.93
N LEU A 88 17.63 0.02 6.63
CA LEU A 88 17.41 1.25 7.36
C LEU A 88 16.48 1.03 8.57
N SER A 89 16.53 1.96 9.54
CA SER A 89 15.60 1.94 10.67
C SER A 89 14.16 2.16 10.21
N TRP A 90 13.18 1.86 11.07
CA TRP A 90 11.77 2.10 10.78
C TRP A 90 11.54 3.59 10.47
N GLU A 91 12.09 4.49 11.30
CA GLU A 91 11.94 5.94 11.13
C GLU A 91 12.54 6.43 9.81
N GLU A 92 13.72 5.93 9.46
CA GLU A 92 14.39 6.28 8.19
C GLU A 92 13.58 5.81 6.98
N ARG A 93 13.06 4.58 7.04
CA ARG A 93 12.22 4.03 5.96
C ARG A 93 10.96 4.86 5.77
N LYS A 94 10.28 5.20 6.86
CA LYS A 94 9.04 5.98 6.79
C LYS A 94 9.31 7.42 6.34
N GLN A 95 10.38 8.04 6.80
CA GLN A 95 10.77 9.37 6.32
C GLN A 95 11.10 9.34 4.82
N HIS A 96 11.75 8.29 4.36
CA HIS A 96 12.05 8.09 2.94
C HIS A 96 10.76 8.04 2.10
N THR A 97 9.76 7.29 2.57
CA THR A 97 8.46 7.19 1.91
C THR A 97 7.75 8.55 1.89
N ILE A 98 7.76 9.29 2.99
CA ILE A 98 7.17 10.63 3.08
C ILE A 98 7.82 11.56 2.05
N ASN A 99 9.15 11.57 2.00
CA ASN A 99 9.89 12.42 1.07
C ASN A 99 9.62 12.05 -0.39
N ALA A 100 9.61 10.76 -0.71
CA ALA A 100 9.29 10.27 -2.04
C ALA A 100 7.85 10.60 -2.45
N PHE A 101 6.92 10.49 -1.52
CA PHE A 101 5.50 10.81 -1.74
C PHE A 101 5.31 12.26 -2.21
N LYS A 102 6.02 13.21 -1.60
CA LYS A 102 5.90 14.64 -1.93
C LYS A 102 6.13 14.93 -3.41
N THR A 103 7.07 14.24 -4.03
CA THR A 103 7.50 14.49 -5.40
C THR A 103 7.10 13.39 -6.38
N ALA A 104 6.42 12.34 -5.91
CA ALA A 104 6.03 11.21 -6.74
C ALA A 104 4.99 11.60 -7.78
N PRO A 105 4.95 10.90 -8.93
CA PRO A 105 3.88 11.05 -9.88
C PRO A 105 2.51 10.74 -9.25
N TYR A 106 1.46 11.35 -9.79
CA TYR A 106 0.10 11.22 -9.25
C TYR A 106 -0.35 9.77 -9.08
N HIS A 107 -0.06 8.90 -10.05
CA HIS A 107 -0.45 7.49 -9.96
C HIS A 107 0.24 6.76 -8.81
N VAL A 108 1.49 7.13 -8.52
CA VAL A 108 2.22 6.58 -7.37
C VAL A 108 1.61 7.09 -6.07
N GLN A 109 1.30 8.38 -5.99
CA GLN A 109 0.64 8.97 -4.81
C GLN A 109 -0.70 8.28 -4.56
N ALA A 110 -1.49 8.07 -5.61
CA ALA A 110 -2.78 7.40 -5.51
C ALA A 110 -2.66 6.00 -4.92
N LEU A 111 -1.67 5.23 -5.34
CA LEU A 111 -1.44 3.89 -4.81
C LEU A 111 -0.99 3.94 -3.34
N ILE A 112 -0.08 4.85 -3.00
CA ILE A 112 0.37 5.00 -1.60
C ILE A 112 -0.81 5.32 -0.69
N ILE A 113 -1.69 6.25 -1.08
CA ILE A 113 -2.87 6.61 -0.29
C ILE A 113 -3.80 5.39 -0.12
N ALA A 114 -4.06 4.65 -1.19
CA ALA A 114 -4.90 3.45 -1.13
C ALA A 114 -4.32 2.40 -0.17
N ASP A 115 -3.02 2.17 -0.23
CA ASP A 115 -2.30 1.27 0.67
C ASP A 115 -2.45 1.71 2.14
N LYS A 116 -2.17 2.97 2.40
CA LYS A 116 -2.24 3.51 3.77
C LYS A 116 -3.67 3.54 4.30
N LEU A 117 -4.64 3.83 3.45
CA LEU A 117 -6.05 3.79 3.86
C LEU A 117 -6.46 2.39 4.30
N ASP A 118 -6.16 1.36 3.51
CA ASP A 118 -6.53 0.00 3.86
C ASP A 118 -5.83 -0.45 5.15
N ASN A 119 -4.55 -0.13 5.30
CA ASN A 119 -3.80 -0.42 6.52
C ASN A 119 -4.42 0.27 7.73
N LEU A 120 -4.75 1.55 7.60
CA LEU A 120 -5.31 2.34 8.71
C LEU A 120 -6.71 1.86 9.10
N GLN A 121 -7.55 1.52 8.11
CA GLN A 121 -8.88 0.95 8.38
C GLN A 121 -8.76 -0.36 9.17
N SER A 122 -7.82 -1.22 8.81
CA SER A 122 -7.57 -2.46 9.53
C SER A 122 -7.16 -2.21 10.97
N VAL A 123 -6.27 -1.24 11.20
CA VAL A 123 -5.83 -0.86 12.55
C VAL A 123 -6.99 -0.32 13.38
N VAL A 124 -7.82 0.55 12.81
CA VAL A 124 -8.99 1.11 13.52
C VAL A 124 -9.97 0.02 13.93
N GLU A 125 -10.30 -0.89 13.02
CA GLU A 125 -11.19 -2.01 13.32
C GLU A 125 -10.64 -2.90 14.42
N GLN A 126 -9.35 -3.22 14.36
CA GLN A 126 -8.69 -4.05 15.36
C GLN A 126 -8.58 -3.35 16.71
N TYR A 127 -8.32 -2.05 16.71
CA TYR A 127 -8.30 -1.25 17.93
C TYR A 127 -9.65 -1.27 18.64
N ASN A 128 -10.75 -1.19 17.88
CA ASN A 128 -12.09 -1.27 18.43
C ASN A 128 -12.39 -2.63 19.08
N GLN A 129 -11.72 -3.68 18.62
CA GLN A 129 -11.91 -5.04 19.15
C GLN A 129 -10.98 -5.36 20.32
N MET A 130 -9.71 -4.94 20.26
CA MET A 130 -8.67 -5.38 21.18
C MET A 130 -7.97 -4.27 21.97
N GLY A 131 -8.32 -3.01 21.70
CA GLY A 131 -7.71 -1.88 22.38
C GLY A 131 -6.21 -1.74 22.11
N ASP A 132 -5.47 -1.29 23.09
CA ASP A 132 -4.03 -1.00 22.95
C ASP A 132 -3.17 -2.23 22.62
N LYS A 133 -3.69 -3.44 22.78
CA LYS A 133 -2.99 -4.66 22.36
C LYS A 133 -2.72 -4.71 20.87
N VAL A 134 -3.45 -3.93 20.08
CA VAL A 134 -3.24 -3.86 18.62
C VAL A 134 -1.79 -3.51 18.29
N TRP A 135 -1.14 -2.68 19.11
CA TRP A 135 0.22 -2.20 18.84
C TRP A 135 1.30 -3.24 19.03
N ASP A 136 1.01 -4.35 19.74
CA ASP A 136 2.00 -5.39 20.03
C ASP A 136 2.52 -6.08 18.76
N ALA A 137 1.72 -6.10 17.68
CA ALA A 137 2.12 -6.69 16.41
C ALA A 137 2.96 -5.75 15.53
N PHE A 138 3.12 -4.48 15.93
CA PHE A 138 3.84 -3.47 15.15
C PHE A 138 5.19 -3.15 15.80
N LYS A 139 6.16 -2.74 14.96
CA LYS A 139 7.49 -2.33 15.44
C LYS A 139 7.46 -1.01 16.20
N ARG A 140 6.44 -0.19 15.95
CA ARG A 140 6.25 1.11 16.60
C ARG A 140 4.80 1.25 17.04
N GLY A 141 4.60 2.03 18.10
CA GLY A 141 3.28 2.22 18.68
C GLY A 141 2.46 3.33 18.05
N LYS A 142 1.39 3.70 18.74
CA LYS A 142 0.38 4.65 18.27
C LYS A 142 0.97 5.99 17.82
N GLU A 143 1.87 6.58 18.61
CA GLU A 143 2.43 7.91 18.33
C GLU A 143 3.19 7.94 17.00
N GLN A 144 4.05 6.95 16.79
CA GLN A 144 4.85 6.85 15.58
C GLN A 144 3.98 6.54 14.37
N GLN A 145 2.99 5.66 14.51
CA GLN A 145 2.04 5.35 13.44
C GLN A 145 1.22 6.60 13.07
N ALA A 146 0.77 7.37 14.07
CA ALA A 146 0.06 8.62 13.84
C ALA A 146 0.94 9.65 13.12
N TRP A 147 2.19 9.80 13.54
CA TRP A 147 3.15 10.68 12.87
C TRP A 147 3.27 10.35 11.39
N TYR A 148 3.43 9.08 11.07
CA TYR A 148 3.59 8.63 9.69
C TYR A 148 2.36 8.95 8.84
N ASN A 149 1.19 8.56 9.31
CA ASN A 149 -0.06 8.79 8.58
C ASN A 149 -0.37 10.29 8.45
N CYS A 150 -0.18 11.08 9.49
CA CYS A 150 -0.37 12.52 9.43
C CYS A 150 0.59 13.18 8.45
N SER A 151 1.83 12.71 8.41
CA SER A 151 2.84 13.25 7.50
C SER A 151 2.48 12.99 6.02
N ILE A 152 1.97 11.80 5.72
CA ILE A 152 1.49 11.48 4.37
C ILE A 152 0.26 12.32 4.03
N ALA A 153 -0.73 12.38 4.93
CA ALA A 153 -1.98 13.08 4.70
C ALA A 153 -1.77 14.57 4.41
N LYS A 154 -0.81 15.20 5.09
CA LYS A 154 -0.46 16.61 4.88
C LYS A 154 0.03 16.91 3.47
N GLU A 155 0.68 15.94 2.84
CA GLU A 155 1.28 16.11 1.52
C GLU A 155 0.36 15.69 0.37
N ILE A 156 -0.88 15.27 0.66
CA ILE A 156 -1.84 14.93 -0.37
C ILE A 156 -2.15 16.19 -1.18
N PRO A 157 -1.99 16.14 -2.53
CA PRO A 157 -2.23 17.34 -3.34
C PRO A 157 -3.69 17.78 -3.28
N GLN A 158 -3.90 19.10 -3.33
CA GLN A 158 -5.24 19.64 -3.45
C GLN A 158 -5.69 19.52 -4.90
N LEU A 159 -6.75 18.78 -5.11
CA LEU A 159 -7.31 18.51 -6.43
C LEU A 159 -8.72 19.06 -6.50
N GLU A 160 -9.14 19.46 -7.70
CA GLU A 160 -10.50 19.95 -7.93
C GLU A 160 -11.54 18.87 -7.65
N ASN A 161 -11.29 17.64 -8.14
CA ASN A 161 -12.18 16.49 -7.93
C ASN A 161 -11.36 15.29 -7.45
N PRO A 162 -10.95 15.26 -6.18
CA PRO A 162 -10.14 14.16 -5.69
C PRO A 162 -10.96 12.86 -5.61
N PRO A 163 -10.30 11.70 -5.75
CA PRO A 163 -10.95 10.43 -5.47
C PRO A 163 -11.54 10.41 -4.05
N LEU A 164 -12.72 9.83 -3.90
CA LEU A 164 -13.39 9.78 -2.59
C LEU A 164 -12.52 9.13 -1.51
N TYR A 165 -11.72 8.15 -1.86
CA TYR A 165 -10.89 7.47 -0.87
C TYR A 165 -9.78 8.36 -0.30
N PHE A 166 -9.34 9.40 -1.03
CA PHE A 166 -8.40 10.40 -0.49
C PHE A 166 -9.01 11.10 0.72
N GLU A 167 -10.26 11.52 0.61
CA GLU A 167 -10.97 12.18 1.70
C GLU A 167 -11.20 11.24 2.88
N ARG A 168 -11.53 9.98 2.59
CA ARG A 168 -11.68 8.97 3.63
C ARG A 168 -10.41 8.79 4.44
N TYR A 169 -9.26 8.76 3.77
CA TYR A 169 -7.98 8.66 4.45
C TYR A 169 -7.71 9.87 5.34
N LYS A 170 -7.92 11.09 4.82
CA LYS A 170 -7.76 12.31 5.61
C LYS A 170 -8.64 12.32 6.85
N GLN A 171 -9.86 11.82 6.75
CA GLN A 171 -10.79 11.75 7.87
C GLN A 171 -10.37 10.74 8.94
N LEU A 172 -9.74 9.63 8.55
CA LEU A 172 -9.25 8.62 9.48
C LEU A 172 -7.98 9.04 10.20
N VAL A 173 -7.17 9.85 9.56
CA VAL A 173 -5.95 10.38 10.14
C VAL A 173 -6.28 11.45 11.16
#